data_26f127f826eaf640bd514bce6629ff52
#
_entry.id   26f127f826eaf640bd514bce6629ff52
#
_cell.length_a   1.000
_cell.length_b   1.000
_cell.length_c   1.000
_cell.angle_alpha   90.00
_cell.angle_beta   90.00
_cell.angle_gamma   90.00
#
_symmetry.space_group_name_H-M   'P 1'
#
loop_
_entity.id
_entity.type
_entity.pdbx_description
1 polymer ?
#
loop_
_entity_poly.entity_id
_entity_poly.type
_entity_poly.pdbx_seq_one_letter_code
_entity_poly.pdbx_strand_id
1 'polypeptide(L)'
;MTAKEQKQRLKEIKKFNAKKYREYNKNQKRRRAPESEYVTKMKDNDNIIEFDNLKTYFYTDTGTVKAVDGVTFDIKKGKTIGVVGESGCGKSVTSLSVMGLLQGPTGQVSGGSIRFNQVSKNRAVDLTKLPIKEYEKIRGNEISMIFQEPMTTLNPVFTIGDQLMECIALHNPDMKKKDIEARALETLEMVGIKREGMLNLYPHELSGGMRQRVVIAMALSCNPQLIIADEPTTALDVTIQAQILDLLRELKDKINASIMLITHDLGVVAEMADYVVVMYAGRVVEQGTADDIFHHPSHPYTIGLMKSKPMLGEQVERLYSIPGNVPNPINLPEHCYFKNRCEMCVDKCEGAYPELISLSETHKVSCYLREKEVKGEN
;
A
#
# COMPACT_ATOMS: atom_id res chain seq x y z
N MET A 1 -18.83 -15.79 -28.62
CA MET A 1 -19.75 -14.62 -28.55
C MET A 1 -19.99 -14.07 -29.95
N THR A 2 -21.23 -13.87 -30.34
CA THR A 2 -21.60 -13.21 -31.61
C THR A 2 -21.40 -11.69 -31.53
N ALA A 3 -21.28 -11.01 -32.68
CA ALA A 3 -21.15 -9.56 -32.72
C ALA A 3 -22.33 -8.82 -32.04
N LYS A 4 -23.54 -9.42 -32.07
CA LYS A 4 -24.74 -8.88 -31.40
C LYS A 4 -24.62 -8.96 -29.88
N GLU A 5 -24.14 -10.09 -29.36
CA GLU A 5 -23.88 -10.31 -27.92
C GLU A 5 -22.79 -9.38 -27.40
N GLN A 6 -21.70 -9.18 -28.15
CA GLN A 6 -20.64 -8.23 -27.80
C GLN A 6 -21.17 -6.80 -27.69
N LYS A 7 -21.98 -6.36 -28.68
CA LYS A 7 -22.58 -5.03 -28.68
C LYS A 7 -23.53 -4.82 -27.49
N GLN A 8 -24.33 -5.84 -27.17
CA GLN A 8 -25.23 -5.83 -26.02
C GLN A 8 -24.43 -5.70 -24.69
N ARG A 9 -23.40 -6.53 -24.51
CA ARG A 9 -22.52 -6.50 -23.34
C ARG A 9 -21.84 -5.14 -23.16
N LEU A 10 -21.32 -4.54 -24.23
CA LEU A 10 -20.72 -3.19 -24.17
C LEU A 10 -21.73 -2.12 -23.76
N LYS A 11 -22.99 -2.23 -24.22
CA LYS A 11 -24.06 -1.31 -23.82
C LYS A 11 -24.39 -1.43 -22.32
N GLU A 12 -24.42 -2.63 -21.80
CA GLU A 12 -24.65 -2.91 -20.36
C GLU A 12 -23.51 -2.36 -19.50
N ILE A 13 -22.24 -2.61 -19.88
CA ILE A 13 -21.05 -2.06 -19.21
C ILE A 13 -21.13 -0.52 -19.18
N LYS A 14 -21.38 0.13 -20.30
CA LYS A 14 -21.49 1.59 -20.37
C LYS A 14 -22.59 2.14 -19.45
N LYS A 15 -23.77 1.48 -19.42
CA LYS A 15 -24.87 1.88 -18.54
C LYS A 15 -24.51 1.73 -17.06
N PHE A 16 -23.86 0.63 -16.70
CA PHE A 16 -23.38 0.36 -15.35
C PHE A 16 -22.33 1.39 -14.91
N ASN A 17 -21.30 1.61 -15.73
CA ASN A 17 -20.24 2.58 -15.46
C ASN A 17 -20.79 4.01 -15.31
N ALA A 18 -21.74 4.42 -16.17
CA ALA A 18 -22.36 5.73 -16.08
C ALA A 18 -23.08 5.96 -14.73
N LYS A 19 -23.70 4.90 -14.17
CA LYS A 19 -24.30 4.94 -12.82
C LYS A 19 -23.20 5.14 -11.77
N LYS A 20 -22.12 4.34 -11.80
CA LYS A 20 -20.99 4.43 -10.87
C LYS A 20 -20.30 5.80 -10.92
N TYR A 21 -20.09 6.34 -12.10
CA TYR A 21 -19.50 7.67 -12.28
C TYR A 21 -20.36 8.79 -11.73
N ARG A 22 -21.69 8.69 -11.88
CA ARG A 22 -22.63 9.67 -11.25
C ARG A 22 -22.58 9.63 -9.74
N GLU A 23 -22.57 8.42 -9.14
CA GLU A 23 -22.45 8.22 -7.70
C GLU A 23 -21.11 8.81 -7.18
N TYR A 24 -20.01 8.50 -7.83
CA TYR A 24 -18.68 9.04 -7.52
C TYR A 24 -18.66 10.57 -7.56
N ASN A 25 -19.09 11.17 -8.67
CA ASN A 25 -19.09 12.63 -8.86
C ASN A 25 -19.99 13.35 -7.84
N LYS A 26 -21.09 12.70 -7.41
CA LYS A 26 -21.96 13.23 -6.34
C LYS A 26 -21.21 13.25 -5.00
N ASN A 27 -20.47 12.18 -4.68
CA ASN A 27 -19.70 12.08 -3.44
C ASN A 27 -18.51 13.04 -3.42
N GLN A 28 -17.78 13.19 -4.53
CA GLN A 28 -16.66 14.12 -4.66
C GLN A 28 -17.05 15.60 -4.49
N LYS A 29 -18.30 15.97 -4.84
CA LYS A 29 -18.82 17.32 -4.62
C LYS A 29 -19.15 17.61 -3.15
N ARG A 30 -19.19 16.60 -2.28
CA ARG A 30 -19.43 16.77 -0.84
C ARG A 30 -18.17 17.31 -0.15
N ARG A 31 -18.06 18.62 -0.04
CA ARG A 31 -16.94 19.28 0.65
C ARG A 31 -16.98 19.12 2.17
N ARG A 32 -18.15 18.83 2.75
CA ARG A 32 -18.38 18.65 4.19
C ARG A 32 -19.33 17.48 4.41
N ALA A 33 -19.10 16.71 5.46
CA ALA A 33 -20.03 15.70 5.97
C ALA A 33 -20.08 15.85 7.50
N PRO A 34 -21.20 15.50 8.16
CA PRO A 34 -21.23 15.44 9.62
C PRO A 34 -20.24 14.39 10.13
N GLU A 35 -19.63 14.67 11.27
CA GLU A 35 -18.61 13.76 11.85
C GLU A 35 -19.16 12.35 12.10
N SER A 36 -20.43 12.22 12.40
CA SER A 36 -21.13 10.93 12.59
C SER A 36 -21.06 9.98 11.37
N GLU A 37 -20.74 10.49 10.17
CA GLU A 37 -20.62 9.65 8.97
C GLU A 37 -19.25 9.00 8.84
N TYR A 38 -18.19 9.62 9.35
CA TYR A 38 -16.80 9.16 9.15
C TYR A 38 -16.03 8.91 10.45
N VAL A 39 -16.46 9.46 11.59
CA VAL A 39 -15.89 9.12 12.89
C VAL A 39 -16.37 7.72 13.28
N THR A 40 -15.43 6.87 13.68
CA THR A 40 -15.65 5.45 13.97
C THR A 40 -14.83 5.02 15.20
N LYS A 41 -14.81 3.71 15.47
CA LYS A 41 -13.95 3.12 16.49
C LYS A 41 -12.99 2.14 15.84
N MET A 42 -11.78 2.05 16.34
CA MET A 42 -10.84 0.99 16.01
C MET A 42 -11.36 -0.34 16.59
N LYS A 43 -11.03 -1.47 15.94
CA LYS A 43 -11.24 -2.82 16.51
C LYS A 43 -10.25 -3.07 17.64
N ASP A 44 -9.00 -2.62 17.43
CA ASP A 44 -7.93 -2.66 18.41
C ASP A 44 -7.28 -1.26 18.49
N ASN A 45 -7.23 -0.69 19.70
CA ASN A 45 -6.66 0.64 19.91
C ASN A 45 -5.14 0.69 19.69
N ASP A 46 -4.46 -0.46 19.68
CA ASP A 46 -3.04 -0.55 19.36
C ASP A 46 -2.76 -0.47 17.86
N ASN A 47 -3.79 -0.55 17.04
CA ASN A 47 -3.66 -0.36 15.60
C ASN A 47 -3.59 1.13 15.23
N ILE A 48 -2.74 1.46 14.25
CA ILE A 48 -2.73 2.78 13.61
C ILE A 48 -3.72 2.83 12.44
N ILE A 49 -3.83 1.74 11.69
CA ILE A 49 -4.76 1.62 10.58
C ILE A 49 -5.30 0.20 10.47
N GLU A 50 -6.57 0.06 10.10
CA GLU A 50 -7.25 -1.22 9.89
C GLU A 50 -7.95 -1.23 8.54
N PHE A 51 -7.68 -2.26 7.76
CA PHE A 51 -8.39 -2.56 6.52
C PHE A 51 -9.45 -3.63 6.80
N ASP A 52 -10.69 -3.36 6.46
CA ASP A 52 -11.80 -4.27 6.70
C ASP A 52 -12.56 -4.51 5.41
N ASN A 53 -12.32 -5.67 4.78
CA ASN A 53 -12.95 -6.09 3.54
C ASN A 53 -12.85 -5.01 2.44
N LEU A 54 -11.69 -4.34 2.34
CA LEU A 54 -11.47 -3.26 1.37
C LEU A 54 -11.65 -3.77 -0.06
N LYS A 55 -12.46 -3.05 -0.83
CA LYS A 55 -12.68 -3.31 -2.26
C LYS A 55 -12.43 -2.04 -3.06
N THR A 56 -11.46 -2.10 -3.95
CA THR A 56 -11.13 -1.01 -4.87
C THR A 56 -11.19 -1.52 -6.30
N TYR A 57 -12.13 -0.98 -7.06
CA TYR A 57 -12.43 -1.43 -8.42
C TYR A 57 -12.23 -0.32 -9.43
N PHE A 58 -11.83 -0.72 -10.65
CA PHE A 58 -11.78 0.17 -11.79
C PHE A 58 -12.86 -0.22 -12.80
N TYR A 59 -13.73 0.72 -13.12
CA TYR A 59 -14.83 0.56 -14.05
C TYR A 59 -14.39 0.97 -15.45
N THR A 60 -13.90 0.00 -16.25
CA THR A 60 -13.35 0.21 -17.58
C THR A 60 -14.38 -0.09 -18.67
N ASP A 61 -14.09 0.30 -19.91
CA ASP A 61 -14.95 0.00 -21.06
C ASP A 61 -15.05 -1.49 -21.40
N THR A 62 -14.11 -2.30 -20.88
CA THR A 62 -14.08 -3.77 -21.08
C THR A 62 -14.73 -4.54 -19.94
N GLY A 63 -14.95 -3.90 -18.80
CA GLY A 63 -15.55 -4.50 -17.60
C GLY A 63 -15.00 -3.92 -16.30
N THR A 64 -15.29 -4.58 -15.19
CA THR A 64 -14.83 -4.19 -13.86
C THR A 64 -13.53 -4.91 -13.52
N VAL A 65 -12.47 -4.15 -13.28
CA VAL A 65 -11.18 -4.65 -12.76
C VAL A 65 -11.26 -4.65 -11.23
N LYS A 66 -11.20 -5.81 -10.61
CA LYS A 66 -11.17 -5.97 -9.15
C LYS A 66 -9.73 -5.89 -8.66
N ALA A 67 -9.15 -4.67 -8.63
CA ALA A 67 -7.75 -4.47 -8.28
C ALA A 67 -7.43 -4.78 -6.82
N VAL A 68 -8.37 -4.51 -5.91
CA VAL A 68 -8.36 -4.91 -4.49
C VAL A 68 -9.75 -5.46 -4.19
N ASP A 69 -9.84 -6.70 -3.73
CA ASP A 69 -11.12 -7.40 -3.60
C ASP A 69 -11.25 -8.14 -2.26
N GLY A 70 -11.58 -7.40 -1.20
CA GLY A 70 -11.82 -7.97 0.12
C GLY A 70 -10.55 -8.06 0.99
N VAL A 71 -9.64 -7.10 0.84
CA VAL A 71 -8.40 -7.05 1.63
C VAL A 71 -8.71 -6.68 3.08
N THR A 72 -8.19 -7.50 4.01
CA THR A 72 -8.34 -7.34 5.46
C THR A 72 -7.02 -7.61 6.16
N PHE A 73 -6.45 -6.58 6.79
CA PHE A 73 -5.29 -6.64 7.66
C PHE A 73 -5.18 -5.36 8.48
N ASP A 74 -4.32 -5.35 9.49
CA ASP A 74 -4.13 -4.23 10.40
C ASP A 74 -2.65 -3.88 10.52
N ILE A 75 -2.34 -2.61 10.80
CA ILE A 75 -0.98 -2.16 11.10
C ILE A 75 -0.96 -1.64 12.54
N LYS A 76 -0.11 -2.21 13.38
CA LYS A 76 0.07 -1.76 14.76
C LYS A 76 0.92 -0.50 14.83
N LYS A 77 0.69 0.31 15.86
CA LYS A 77 1.48 1.52 16.14
C LYS A 77 2.96 1.18 16.31
N GLY A 78 3.83 1.99 15.72
CA GLY A 78 5.29 1.82 15.78
C GLY A 78 5.83 0.59 15.05
N LYS A 79 4.99 -0.18 14.34
CA LYS A 79 5.38 -1.39 13.63
C LYS A 79 5.52 -1.16 12.13
N THR A 80 6.37 -1.99 11.50
CA THR A 80 6.53 -2.05 10.06
C THR A 80 5.78 -3.25 9.51
N ILE A 81 4.87 -3.05 8.56
CA ILE A 81 4.25 -4.12 7.80
C ILE A 81 4.82 -4.15 6.37
N GLY A 82 5.24 -5.33 5.92
CA GLY A 82 5.63 -5.58 4.54
C GLY A 82 4.44 -6.06 3.71
N VAL A 83 4.11 -5.38 2.61
CA VAL A 83 3.08 -5.82 1.67
C VAL A 83 3.77 -6.31 0.39
N VAL A 84 3.71 -7.61 0.14
CA VAL A 84 4.44 -8.27 -0.96
C VAL A 84 3.52 -8.99 -1.94
N GLY A 85 4.04 -9.27 -3.11
CA GLY A 85 3.36 -10.02 -4.19
C GLY A 85 3.83 -9.58 -5.56
N GLU A 86 3.42 -10.31 -6.60
CA GLU A 86 3.76 -10.00 -8.00
C GLU A 86 3.24 -8.63 -8.44
N SER A 87 3.83 -8.08 -9.53
CA SER A 87 3.34 -6.83 -10.12
C SER A 87 1.86 -6.95 -10.51
N GLY A 88 1.08 -5.90 -10.27
CA GLY A 88 -0.36 -5.87 -10.55
C GLY A 88 -1.25 -6.61 -9.54
N CYS A 89 -0.72 -7.16 -8.44
CA CYS A 89 -1.55 -7.84 -7.42
C CYS A 89 -2.35 -6.90 -6.51
N GLY A 90 -2.27 -5.55 -6.67
CA GLY A 90 -3.09 -4.59 -5.94
C GLY A 90 -2.38 -3.81 -4.83
N LYS A 91 -1.08 -4.00 -4.59
CA LYS A 91 -0.32 -3.33 -3.51
C LYS A 91 -0.43 -1.80 -3.57
N SER A 92 0.01 -1.18 -4.66
CA SER A 92 -0.04 0.27 -4.85
C SER A 92 -1.47 0.81 -4.93
N VAL A 93 -2.44 0.01 -5.40
CA VAL A 93 -3.86 0.40 -5.37
C VAL A 93 -4.37 0.45 -3.93
N THR A 94 -3.89 -0.45 -3.05
CA THR A 94 -4.24 -0.41 -1.63
C THR A 94 -3.71 0.87 -0.97
N SER A 95 -2.45 1.25 -1.22
CA SER A 95 -1.86 2.50 -0.69
C SER A 95 -2.56 3.75 -1.23
N LEU A 96 -2.85 3.79 -2.53
CA LEU A 96 -3.60 4.89 -3.15
C LEU A 96 -5.04 5.00 -2.61
N SER A 97 -5.64 3.87 -2.19
CA SER A 97 -6.94 3.88 -1.52
C SER A 97 -6.87 4.53 -0.14
N VAL A 98 -5.80 4.28 0.64
CA VAL A 98 -5.54 4.96 1.92
C VAL A 98 -5.38 6.45 1.71
N MET A 99 -4.63 6.85 0.69
CA MET A 99 -4.37 8.26 0.39
C MET A 99 -5.55 8.96 -0.32
N GLY A 100 -6.59 8.20 -0.75
CA GLY A 100 -7.69 8.75 -1.55
C GLY A 100 -7.20 9.38 -2.87
N LEU A 101 -6.15 8.81 -3.47
CA LEU A 101 -5.51 9.29 -4.70
C LEU A 101 -5.84 8.42 -5.93
N LEU A 102 -6.90 7.63 -5.85
CA LEU A 102 -7.37 6.85 -6.98
C LEU A 102 -7.81 7.77 -8.13
N GLN A 103 -7.46 7.39 -9.36
CA GLN A 103 -7.87 8.14 -10.55
C GLN A 103 -9.36 7.93 -10.83
N GLY A 104 -10.17 8.80 -10.26
CA GLY A 104 -11.62 8.81 -10.52
C GLY A 104 -11.99 9.48 -11.86
N PRO A 105 -13.19 9.21 -12.37
CA PRO A 105 -14.24 8.36 -11.80
C PRO A 105 -14.06 6.86 -12.06
N THR A 106 -13.02 6.45 -12.79
CA THR A 106 -12.77 5.04 -13.16
C THR A 106 -12.41 4.21 -11.93
N GLY A 107 -11.40 4.64 -11.15
CA GLY A 107 -10.96 3.98 -9.92
C GLY A 107 -11.74 4.48 -8.70
N GLN A 108 -12.35 3.57 -7.94
CA GLN A 108 -13.17 3.91 -6.78
C GLN A 108 -13.04 2.86 -5.68
N VAL A 109 -13.05 3.29 -4.42
CA VAL A 109 -13.34 2.39 -3.31
C VAL A 109 -14.81 1.98 -3.42
N SER A 110 -15.05 0.69 -3.67
CA SER A 110 -16.38 0.14 -3.95
C SER A 110 -17.02 -0.50 -2.74
N GLY A 111 -16.26 -0.73 -1.66
CA GLY A 111 -16.77 -1.32 -0.43
C GLY A 111 -15.67 -1.52 0.61
N GLY A 112 -16.08 -1.96 1.79
CA GLY A 112 -15.21 -2.10 2.95
C GLY A 112 -14.95 -0.77 3.65
N SER A 113 -14.01 -0.77 4.60
CA SER A 113 -13.60 0.42 5.35
C SER A 113 -12.09 0.44 5.57
N ILE A 114 -11.54 1.65 5.73
CA ILE A 114 -10.17 1.90 6.15
C ILE A 114 -10.25 2.78 7.39
N ARG A 115 -10.09 2.18 8.58
CA ARG A 115 -10.12 2.93 9.84
C ARG A 115 -8.72 3.42 10.18
N PHE A 116 -8.56 4.70 10.39
CA PHE A 116 -7.32 5.33 10.80
C PHE A 116 -7.45 5.94 12.20
N ASN A 117 -6.48 5.62 13.05
CA ASN A 117 -6.41 6.10 14.42
C ASN A 117 -5.70 7.46 14.46
N GLN A 118 -6.46 8.56 14.55
CA GLN A 118 -5.90 9.90 14.78
C GLN A 118 -5.48 10.04 16.25
N VAL A 119 -4.27 9.55 16.59
CA VAL A 119 -3.77 9.51 17.97
C VAL A 119 -3.77 10.90 18.61
N SER A 120 -3.35 11.94 17.87
CA SER A 120 -3.32 13.33 18.34
C SER A 120 -4.70 13.87 18.71
N LYS A 121 -5.77 13.35 18.12
CA LYS A 121 -7.17 13.77 18.35
C LYS A 121 -7.96 12.78 19.19
N ASN A 122 -7.31 11.68 19.63
CA ASN A 122 -7.95 10.59 20.39
C ASN A 122 -9.26 10.10 19.76
N ARG A 123 -9.27 9.92 18.43
CA ARG A 123 -10.42 9.43 17.66
C ARG A 123 -9.99 8.59 16.45
N ALA A 124 -10.88 7.73 15.99
CA ALA A 124 -10.69 7.01 14.73
C ALA A 124 -11.61 7.54 13.64
N VAL A 125 -11.15 7.51 12.39
CA VAL A 125 -11.92 7.93 11.22
C VAL A 125 -11.90 6.86 10.14
N ASP A 126 -13.01 6.71 9.43
CA ASP A 126 -13.08 5.87 8.23
C ASP A 126 -12.67 6.69 7.01
N LEU A 127 -11.46 6.46 6.51
CA LEU A 127 -10.90 7.18 5.37
C LEU A 127 -11.76 7.06 4.12
N THR A 128 -12.49 5.95 3.94
CA THR A 128 -13.34 5.74 2.76
C THR A 128 -14.55 6.68 2.70
N LYS A 129 -14.89 7.30 3.82
CA LYS A 129 -16.05 8.20 3.99
C LYS A 129 -15.66 9.66 4.20
N LEU A 130 -14.36 9.94 4.32
CA LEU A 130 -13.89 11.30 4.57
C LEU A 130 -14.23 12.25 3.42
N PRO A 131 -14.78 13.45 3.72
CA PRO A 131 -14.88 14.51 2.74
C PRO A 131 -13.48 15.05 2.39
N ILE A 132 -13.34 15.58 1.18
CA ILE A 132 -12.03 15.98 0.62
C ILE A 132 -11.26 16.94 1.53
N LYS A 133 -11.95 17.89 2.16
CA LYS A 133 -11.33 18.85 3.08
C LYS A 133 -10.74 18.22 4.35
N GLU A 134 -11.30 17.12 4.82
CA GLU A 134 -10.74 16.39 5.97
C GLU A 134 -9.57 15.50 5.53
N TYR A 135 -9.62 14.97 4.30
CA TYR A 135 -8.47 14.28 3.70
C TYR A 135 -7.25 15.19 3.54
N GLU A 136 -7.44 16.43 3.08
CA GLU A 136 -6.37 17.42 2.91
C GLU A 136 -5.61 17.69 4.22
N LYS A 137 -6.27 17.59 5.37
CA LYS A 137 -5.65 17.76 6.69
C LYS A 137 -4.82 16.56 7.14
N ILE A 138 -5.12 15.37 6.60
CA ILE A 138 -4.46 14.10 6.97
C ILE A 138 -3.27 13.81 6.06
N ARG A 139 -3.42 14.04 4.74
CA ARG A 139 -2.35 13.80 3.75
C ARG A 139 -1.15 14.68 4.01
N GLY A 140 0.05 14.08 4.03
CA GLY A 140 1.30 14.78 4.27
C GLY A 140 1.51 15.20 5.73
N ASN A 141 0.47 15.18 6.56
CA ASN A 141 0.54 15.54 7.97
C ASN A 141 0.50 14.29 8.87
N GLU A 142 -0.63 13.58 8.90
CA GLU A 142 -0.82 12.40 9.75
C GLU A 142 -0.44 11.09 9.00
N ILE A 143 -0.66 11.04 7.69
CA ILE A 143 -0.27 9.96 6.78
C ILE A 143 0.54 10.56 5.64
N SER A 144 1.77 10.08 5.46
CA SER A 144 2.63 10.46 4.35
C SER A 144 2.90 9.27 3.42
N MET A 145 3.25 9.57 2.17
CA MET A 145 3.57 8.56 1.17
C MET A 145 4.85 8.89 0.42
N ILE A 146 5.73 7.91 0.33
CA ILE A 146 6.91 7.89 -0.54
C ILE A 146 6.51 7.10 -1.78
N PHE A 147 6.52 7.75 -2.95
CA PHE A 147 6.13 7.14 -4.23
C PHE A 147 7.29 6.39 -4.87
N GLN A 148 6.96 5.45 -5.75
CA GLN A 148 7.86 4.51 -6.41
C GLN A 148 9.01 5.19 -7.19
N GLU A 149 8.78 6.37 -7.79
CA GLU A 149 9.78 7.04 -8.62
C GLU A 149 10.18 8.42 -8.05
N PRO A 150 11.33 8.54 -7.38
CA PRO A 150 11.78 9.83 -6.83
C PRO A 150 12.09 10.86 -7.92
N MET A 151 12.42 10.38 -9.14
CA MET A 151 12.74 11.24 -10.28
C MET A 151 11.53 12.02 -10.82
N THR A 152 10.33 11.47 -10.69
CA THR A 152 9.06 12.09 -11.14
C THR A 152 8.34 12.79 -10.01
N THR A 153 8.71 12.53 -8.75
CA THR A 153 8.07 13.09 -7.55
C THR A 153 8.45 14.55 -7.35
N LEU A 154 9.73 14.89 -7.54
CA LEU A 154 10.21 16.28 -7.40
C LEU A 154 9.94 17.08 -8.67
N ASN A 155 9.34 18.25 -8.50
CA ASN A 155 9.11 19.18 -9.63
C ASN A 155 10.45 19.84 -10.04
N PRO A 156 10.92 19.64 -11.29
CA PRO A 156 12.25 20.10 -11.71
C PRO A 156 12.41 21.62 -11.83
N VAL A 157 11.32 22.38 -11.85
CA VAL A 157 11.35 23.85 -12.01
C VAL A 157 11.30 24.63 -10.69
N PHE A 158 11.14 23.94 -9.55
CA PHE A 158 11.19 24.53 -8.23
C PHE A 158 12.42 24.05 -7.45
N THR A 159 12.93 24.88 -6.56
CA THR A 159 14.05 24.49 -5.70
C THR A 159 13.61 23.45 -4.66
N ILE A 160 14.57 22.76 -4.06
CA ILE A 160 14.31 21.83 -2.96
C ILE A 160 13.65 22.56 -1.78
N GLY A 161 14.12 23.77 -1.49
CA GLY A 161 13.55 24.62 -0.44
C GLY A 161 12.11 25.00 -0.68
N ASP A 162 11.78 25.42 -1.92
CA ASP A 162 10.39 25.77 -2.25
C ASP A 162 9.44 24.60 -1.99
N GLN A 163 9.80 23.40 -2.47
CA GLN A 163 8.95 22.22 -2.35
C GLN A 163 8.84 21.72 -0.90
N LEU A 164 9.93 21.71 -0.14
CA LEU A 164 9.94 21.24 1.24
C LEU A 164 9.21 22.24 2.16
N MET A 165 9.45 23.53 1.99
CA MET A 165 8.79 24.58 2.77
C MET A 165 7.30 24.69 2.47
N GLU A 166 6.87 24.43 1.22
CA GLU A 166 5.45 24.35 0.85
C GLU A 166 4.72 23.27 1.67
N CYS A 167 5.31 22.04 1.75
CA CYS A 167 4.73 20.95 2.54
C CYS A 167 4.56 21.33 4.01
N ILE A 168 5.57 21.99 4.60
CA ILE A 168 5.53 22.43 6.01
C ILE A 168 4.48 23.54 6.20
N ALA A 169 4.49 24.56 5.35
CA ALA A 169 3.60 25.71 5.44
C ALA A 169 2.12 25.32 5.30
N LEU A 170 1.82 24.37 4.40
CA LEU A 170 0.46 23.91 4.16
C LEU A 170 -0.23 23.38 5.43
N HIS A 171 0.54 22.71 6.30
CA HIS A 171 0.03 22.08 7.51
C HIS A 171 0.27 22.91 8.78
N ASN A 172 1.04 23.99 8.67
CA ASN A 172 1.36 24.91 9.77
C ASN A 172 1.13 26.37 9.35
N PRO A 173 -0.14 26.78 9.09
CA PRO A 173 -0.46 28.09 8.51
C PRO A 173 -0.05 29.28 9.41
N ASP A 174 0.08 29.05 10.72
CA ASP A 174 0.47 30.07 11.68
C ASP A 174 1.99 30.17 11.89
N MET A 175 2.79 29.27 11.28
CA MET A 175 4.24 29.23 11.42
C MET A 175 4.89 30.34 10.58
N LYS A 176 5.84 31.07 11.18
CA LYS A 176 6.56 32.14 10.48
C LYS A 176 7.53 31.54 9.45
N LYS A 177 7.77 32.27 8.35
CA LYS A 177 8.67 31.82 7.27
C LYS A 177 10.05 31.38 7.78
N LYS A 178 10.63 32.09 8.75
CA LYS A 178 11.92 31.72 9.35
C LYS A 178 11.90 30.39 10.07
N ASP A 179 10.79 30.07 10.74
CA ASP A 179 10.63 28.80 11.48
C ASP A 179 10.37 27.66 10.51
N ILE A 180 9.65 27.91 9.40
CA ILE A 180 9.46 26.94 8.30
C ILE A 180 10.82 26.59 7.67
N GLU A 181 11.66 27.60 7.39
CA GLU A 181 12.99 27.39 6.82
C GLU A 181 13.90 26.59 7.79
N ALA A 182 13.88 26.93 9.08
CA ALA A 182 14.60 26.19 10.10
C ALA A 182 14.14 24.72 10.18
N ARG A 183 12.83 24.49 10.13
CA ARG A 183 12.25 23.14 10.11
C ARG A 183 12.64 22.37 8.85
N ALA A 184 12.69 23.03 7.69
CA ALA A 184 13.13 22.42 6.44
C ALA A 184 14.60 21.97 6.52
N LEU A 185 15.48 22.80 7.07
CA LEU A 185 16.89 22.46 7.28
C LEU A 185 17.05 21.30 8.28
N GLU A 186 16.34 21.34 9.40
CA GLU A 186 16.31 20.25 10.39
C GLU A 186 15.89 18.93 9.73
N THR A 187 14.84 18.94 8.90
CA THR A 187 14.35 17.74 8.22
C THR A 187 15.37 17.20 7.20
N LEU A 188 16.08 18.07 6.47
CA LEU A 188 17.18 17.66 5.60
C LEU A 188 18.34 17.06 6.40
N GLU A 189 18.67 17.62 7.55
CA GLU A 189 19.70 17.08 8.42
C GLU A 189 19.31 15.69 8.96
N MET A 190 18.05 15.47 9.31
CA MET A 190 17.52 14.16 9.74
C MET A 190 17.74 13.06 8.71
N VAL A 191 17.69 13.37 7.42
CA VAL A 191 17.96 12.42 6.32
C VAL A 191 19.43 12.39 5.89
N GLY A 192 20.32 13.02 6.68
CA GLY A 192 21.77 12.99 6.46
C GLY A 192 22.26 14.00 5.39
N ILE A 193 21.46 15.01 5.04
CA ILE A 193 21.84 16.07 4.10
C ILE A 193 22.28 17.32 4.90
N LYS A 194 23.62 17.56 4.97
CA LYS A 194 24.22 18.68 5.70
C LYS A 194 24.89 19.70 4.77
N ARG A 195 24.49 19.77 3.51
CA ARG A 195 25.09 20.65 2.51
C ARG A 195 24.55 22.07 2.65
N GLU A 196 25.42 23.05 2.82
CA GLU A 196 25.06 24.48 2.76
C GLU A 196 24.42 24.81 1.40
N GLY A 197 23.43 25.69 1.40
CA GLY A 197 22.73 26.10 0.19
C GLY A 197 21.79 25.05 -0.40
N MET A 198 21.59 23.89 0.25
CA MET A 198 20.76 22.80 -0.24
C MET A 198 19.35 23.23 -0.63
N LEU A 199 18.75 24.16 0.12
CA LEU A 199 17.40 24.68 -0.17
C LEU A 199 17.33 25.44 -1.50
N ASN A 200 18.44 25.96 -2.01
CA ASN A 200 18.49 26.72 -3.27
C ASN A 200 18.79 25.86 -4.49
N LEU A 201 19.08 24.57 -4.30
CA LEU A 201 19.36 23.64 -5.40
C LEU A 201 18.06 23.15 -6.05
N TYR A 202 18.18 22.85 -7.34
CA TYR A 202 17.13 22.19 -8.10
C TYR A 202 17.30 20.67 -8.09
N PRO A 203 16.22 19.89 -8.30
CA PRO A 203 16.31 18.43 -8.33
C PRO A 203 17.35 17.86 -9.28
N HIS A 204 17.57 18.49 -10.45
CA HIS A 204 18.55 18.02 -11.43
C HIS A 204 20.01 18.19 -11.02
N GLU A 205 20.30 19.00 -10.00
CA GLU A 205 21.64 19.19 -9.43
C GLU A 205 21.99 18.13 -8.37
N LEU A 206 21.05 17.20 -8.07
CA LEU A 206 21.21 16.16 -7.06
C LEU A 206 21.42 14.78 -7.69
N SER A 207 22.22 13.93 -7.02
CA SER A 207 22.28 12.51 -7.35
C SER A 207 20.94 11.78 -7.03
N GLY A 208 20.74 10.58 -7.60
CA GLY A 208 19.55 9.77 -7.35
C GLY A 208 19.29 9.52 -5.86
N GLY A 209 20.33 9.10 -5.12
CA GLY A 209 20.22 8.89 -3.67
C GLY A 209 19.95 10.16 -2.88
N MET A 210 20.48 11.31 -3.30
CA MET A 210 20.13 12.61 -2.66
C MET A 210 18.69 12.99 -2.94
N ARG A 211 18.18 12.80 -4.17
CA ARG A 211 16.75 13.05 -4.47
C ARG A 211 15.85 12.17 -3.62
N GLN A 212 16.19 10.89 -3.47
CA GLN A 212 15.41 9.98 -2.62
C GLN A 212 15.40 10.45 -1.15
N ARG A 213 16.55 10.88 -0.61
CA ARG A 213 16.61 11.44 0.75
C ARG A 213 15.77 12.72 0.89
N VAL A 214 15.71 13.58 -0.13
CA VAL A 214 14.84 14.75 -0.15
C VAL A 214 13.36 14.36 -0.16
N VAL A 215 12.96 13.38 -0.98
CA VAL A 215 11.57 12.87 -0.98
C VAL A 215 11.20 12.29 0.38
N ILE A 216 12.11 11.55 1.03
CA ILE A 216 11.90 11.07 2.40
C ILE A 216 11.78 12.25 3.37
N ALA A 217 12.63 13.27 3.27
CA ALA A 217 12.53 14.48 4.09
C ALA A 217 11.15 15.16 3.94
N MET A 218 10.66 15.30 2.71
CA MET A 218 9.34 15.86 2.46
C MET A 218 8.24 15.00 3.12
N ALA A 219 8.31 13.68 3.02
CA ALA A 219 7.36 12.79 3.66
C ALA A 219 7.37 12.88 5.20
N LEU A 220 8.51 13.21 5.80
CA LEU A 220 8.68 13.31 7.25
C LEU A 220 8.48 14.71 7.82
N SER A 221 8.36 15.73 6.98
CA SER A 221 8.40 17.16 7.36
C SER A 221 7.37 17.53 8.44
N CYS A 222 6.24 16.84 8.50
CA CYS A 222 5.16 17.03 9.47
C CYS A 222 5.08 15.95 10.57
N ASN A 223 6.09 15.09 10.73
CA ASN A 223 6.12 13.98 11.70
C ASN A 223 4.87 13.07 11.61
N PRO A 224 4.66 12.39 10.47
CA PRO A 224 3.47 11.56 10.26
C PRO A 224 3.44 10.36 11.21
N GLN A 225 2.24 9.91 11.54
CA GLN A 225 2.00 8.71 12.35
C GLN A 225 2.12 7.41 11.52
N LEU A 226 1.83 7.52 10.21
CA LEU A 226 1.95 6.42 9.24
C LEU A 226 2.70 6.89 8.00
N ILE A 227 3.73 6.14 7.63
CA ILE A 227 4.50 6.32 6.40
C ILE A 227 4.15 5.16 5.46
N ILE A 228 3.65 5.46 4.29
CA ILE A 228 3.48 4.48 3.21
C ILE A 228 4.68 4.61 2.29
N ALA A 229 5.51 3.57 2.21
CA ALA A 229 6.68 3.52 1.34
C ALA A 229 6.39 2.54 0.18
N ASP A 230 6.01 3.07 -0.97
CA ASP A 230 5.69 2.28 -2.17
C ASP A 230 6.93 2.15 -3.04
N GLU A 231 7.58 0.99 -2.96
CA GLU A 231 8.85 0.66 -3.63
C GLU A 231 9.95 1.74 -3.43
N PRO A 232 10.29 2.11 -2.20
CA PRO A 232 11.10 3.30 -1.90
C PRO A 232 12.55 3.20 -2.39
N THR A 233 13.00 2.03 -2.81
CA THR A 233 14.37 1.74 -3.25
C THR A 233 14.49 1.33 -4.71
N THR A 234 13.38 1.33 -5.45
CA THR A 234 13.38 1.00 -6.88
C THR A 234 14.29 1.97 -7.66
N ALA A 235 15.06 1.44 -8.60
CA ALA A 235 16.04 2.15 -9.43
C ALA A 235 17.26 2.74 -8.67
N LEU A 236 17.52 2.29 -7.44
CA LEU A 236 18.74 2.59 -6.70
C LEU A 236 19.71 1.40 -6.75
N ASP A 237 21.01 1.69 -6.68
CA ASP A 237 21.99 0.64 -6.49
C ASP A 237 21.90 0.02 -5.08
N VAL A 238 22.40 -1.21 -4.93
CA VAL A 238 22.26 -2.03 -3.70
C VAL A 238 22.82 -1.31 -2.46
N THR A 239 23.89 -0.54 -2.62
CA THR A 239 24.52 0.17 -1.50
C THR A 239 23.64 1.33 -1.02
N ILE A 240 23.10 2.11 -1.95
CA ILE A 240 22.17 3.22 -1.64
C ILE A 240 20.85 2.66 -1.11
N GLN A 241 20.36 1.53 -1.67
CA GLN A 241 19.18 0.84 -1.15
C GLN A 241 19.31 0.52 0.34
N ALA A 242 20.40 -0.13 0.76
CA ALA A 242 20.66 -0.46 2.17
C ALA A 242 20.64 0.82 3.04
N GLN A 243 21.36 1.88 2.62
CA GLN A 243 21.38 3.15 3.34
C GLN A 243 20.00 3.81 3.49
N ILE A 244 19.12 3.70 2.48
CA ILE A 244 17.76 4.25 2.54
C ILE A 244 16.88 3.43 3.49
N LEU A 245 17.05 2.11 3.52
CA LEU A 245 16.30 1.25 4.44
C LEU A 245 16.69 1.48 5.90
N ASP A 246 18.00 1.58 6.17
CA ASP A 246 18.51 1.94 7.49
C ASP A 246 17.97 3.29 7.95
N LEU A 247 18.04 4.28 7.05
CA LEU A 247 17.50 5.61 7.31
C LEU A 247 16.01 5.57 7.66
N LEU A 248 15.19 4.83 6.91
CA LEU A 248 13.75 4.69 7.19
C LEU A 248 13.50 4.03 8.55
N ARG A 249 14.32 3.03 8.93
CA ARG A 249 14.24 2.36 10.23
C ARG A 249 14.54 3.33 11.39
N GLU A 250 15.67 4.04 11.30
CA GLU A 250 16.08 5.03 12.31
C GLU A 250 15.03 6.14 12.46
N LEU A 251 14.51 6.66 11.35
CA LEU A 251 13.53 7.74 11.35
C LEU A 251 12.18 7.27 11.91
N LYS A 252 11.73 6.05 11.56
CA LYS A 252 10.52 5.45 12.15
C LYS A 252 10.59 5.47 13.67
N ASP A 253 11.70 4.99 14.23
CA ASP A 253 11.87 4.90 15.68
C ASP A 253 11.97 6.31 16.31
N LYS A 254 12.68 7.24 15.67
CA LYS A 254 12.88 8.61 16.16
C LYS A 254 11.56 9.39 16.26
N ILE A 255 10.65 9.24 15.29
CA ILE A 255 9.36 9.95 15.27
C ILE A 255 8.19 9.08 15.78
N ASN A 256 8.46 7.83 16.21
CA ASN A 256 7.46 6.84 16.64
C ASN A 256 6.35 6.62 15.60
N ALA A 257 6.74 6.51 14.32
CA ALA A 257 5.82 6.25 13.22
C ALA A 257 5.66 4.75 12.96
N SER A 258 4.59 4.41 12.24
CA SER A 258 4.41 3.08 11.66
C SER A 258 4.74 3.12 10.17
N ILE A 259 5.20 2.01 9.59
CA ILE A 259 5.52 1.92 8.16
C ILE A 259 4.67 0.85 7.47
N MET A 260 4.05 1.21 6.35
CA MET A 260 3.53 0.28 5.35
C MET A 260 4.51 0.23 4.19
N LEU A 261 5.36 -0.80 4.19
CA LEU A 261 6.40 -1.00 3.17
C LEU A 261 5.86 -1.88 2.05
N ILE A 262 5.74 -1.34 0.86
CA ILE A 262 5.32 -2.07 -0.33
C ILE A 262 6.57 -2.32 -1.17
N THR A 263 6.86 -3.57 -1.47
CA THR A 263 7.98 -3.96 -2.32
C THR A 263 7.75 -5.35 -2.92
N HIS A 264 8.44 -5.64 -4.00
CA HIS A 264 8.58 -6.98 -4.56
C HIS A 264 9.86 -7.68 -4.04
N ASP A 265 10.70 -6.97 -3.29
CA ASP A 265 11.93 -7.54 -2.73
C ASP A 265 11.69 -8.14 -1.34
N LEU A 266 11.64 -9.48 -1.30
CA LEU A 266 11.44 -10.23 -0.05
C LEU A 266 12.62 -10.10 0.92
N GLY A 267 13.85 -9.83 0.42
CA GLY A 267 15.01 -9.59 1.27
C GLY A 267 14.86 -8.31 2.08
N VAL A 268 14.38 -7.25 1.42
CA VAL A 268 14.03 -5.98 2.08
C VAL A 268 12.95 -6.17 3.14
N VAL A 269 11.93 -6.99 2.83
CA VAL A 269 10.84 -7.26 3.78
C VAL A 269 11.33 -8.08 4.96
N ALA A 270 12.16 -9.11 4.74
CA ALA A 270 12.74 -9.92 5.81
C ALA A 270 13.57 -9.08 6.80
N GLU A 271 14.23 -8.03 6.29
CA GLU A 271 15.05 -7.14 7.09
C GLU A 271 14.23 -6.08 7.86
N MET A 272 13.17 -5.56 7.24
CA MET A 272 12.47 -4.36 7.71
C MET A 272 11.15 -4.65 8.43
N ALA A 273 10.44 -5.73 8.09
CA ALA A 273 9.06 -5.92 8.49
C ALA A 273 8.94 -6.71 9.81
N ASP A 274 8.11 -6.22 10.71
CA ASP A 274 7.63 -6.98 11.88
C ASP A 274 6.54 -7.99 11.44
N TYR A 275 5.73 -7.61 10.46
CA TYR A 275 4.59 -8.37 9.97
C TYR A 275 4.52 -8.31 8.44
N VAL A 276 4.04 -9.36 7.81
CA VAL A 276 4.02 -9.46 6.34
C VAL A 276 2.62 -9.83 5.85
N VAL A 277 2.18 -9.17 4.77
CA VAL A 277 0.95 -9.47 4.04
C VAL A 277 1.32 -9.85 2.61
N VAL A 278 0.97 -11.05 2.21
CA VAL A 278 1.19 -11.58 0.86
C VAL A 278 -0.09 -11.39 0.05
N MET A 279 0.00 -10.63 -1.04
CA MET A 279 -1.12 -10.34 -1.93
C MET A 279 -0.98 -11.06 -3.27
N TYR A 280 -2.09 -11.61 -3.77
CA TYR A 280 -2.20 -12.19 -5.10
C TYR A 280 -3.52 -11.80 -5.75
N ALA A 281 -3.47 -11.28 -6.97
CA ALA A 281 -4.65 -10.92 -7.78
C ALA A 281 -5.73 -10.13 -7.01
N GLY A 282 -5.32 -9.13 -6.22
CA GLY A 282 -6.22 -8.26 -5.46
C GLY A 282 -6.67 -8.78 -4.10
N ARG A 283 -6.18 -9.94 -3.65
CA ARG A 283 -6.55 -10.54 -2.38
C ARG A 283 -5.35 -10.82 -1.49
N VAL A 284 -5.57 -10.82 -0.17
CA VAL A 284 -4.59 -11.35 0.79
C VAL A 284 -4.69 -12.87 0.76
N VAL A 285 -3.59 -13.53 0.45
CA VAL A 285 -3.51 -15.00 0.42
C VAL A 285 -2.89 -15.57 1.69
N GLU A 286 -1.99 -14.80 2.33
CA GLU A 286 -1.35 -15.17 3.57
C GLU A 286 -0.88 -13.92 4.32
N GLN A 287 -0.91 -13.95 5.64
CA GLN A 287 -0.38 -12.89 6.48
C GLN A 287 0.09 -13.45 7.83
N GLY A 288 1.18 -12.90 8.35
CA GLY A 288 1.76 -13.34 9.60
C GLY A 288 2.93 -12.48 10.03
N THR A 289 3.60 -12.84 11.12
CA THR A 289 4.90 -12.26 11.47
C THR A 289 5.91 -12.55 10.35
N ALA A 290 7.01 -11.80 10.32
CA ALA A 290 8.09 -12.11 9.36
C ALA A 290 8.56 -13.57 9.51
N ASP A 291 8.65 -14.07 10.74
CA ASP A 291 9.02 -15.47 11.03
C ASP A 291 8.02 -16.47 10.43
N ASP A 292 6.71 -16.24 10.63
CA ASP A 292 5.64 -17.09 10.06
C ASP A 292 5.77 -17.21 8.53
N ILE A 293 5.99 -16.08 7.85
CA ILE A 293 5.97 -16.03 6.39
C ILE A 293 7.27 -16.53 5.77
N PHE A 294 8.43 -16.25 6.38
CA PHE A 294 9.72 -16.65 5.82
C PHE A 294 10.12 -18.08 6.16
N HIS A 295 9.77 -18.56 7.36
CA HIS A 295 10.17 -19.89 7.81
C HIS A 295 9.03 -20.92 7.75
N HIS A 296 7.76 -20.48 7.81
CA HIS A 296 6.58 -21.35 7.87
C HIS A 296 5.51 -20.99 6.81
N PRO A 297 5.91 -20.68 5.54
CA PRO A 297 4.94 -20.29 4.52
C PRO A 297 3.93 -21.41 4.27
N SER A 298 2.66 -21.07 4.22
CA SER A 298 1.58 -22.04 4.19
C SER A 298 0.78 -22.04 2.86
N HIS A 299 0.61 -20.85 2.24
CA HIS A 299 -0.05 -20.78 0.94
C HIS A 299 0.90 -21.22 -0.19
N PRO A 300 0.46 -22.06 -1.16
CA PRO A 300 1.32 -22.50 -2.27
C PRO A 300 1.97 -21.38 -3.07
N TYR A 301 1.30 -20.23 -3.20
CA TYR A 301 1.88 -19.03 -3.82
C TYR A 301 3.04 -18.44 -2.99
N THR A 302 2.89 -18.33 -1.67
CA THR A 302 3.95 -17.85 -0.77
C THR A 302 5.16 -18.77 -0.81
N ILE A 303 4.93 -20.10 -0.77
CA ILE A 303 5.97 -21.11 -0.91
C ILE A 303 6.71 -20.94 -2.25
N GLY A 304 5.97 -20.71 -3.34
CA GLY A 304 6.54 -20.45 -4.66
C GLY A 304 7.36 -19.16 -4.71
N LEU A 305 6.90 -18.07 -4.06
CA LEU A 305 7.64 -16.81 -3.95
C LEU A 305 8.97 -17.00 -3.19
N MET A 306 8.97 -17.74 -2.08
CA MET A 306 10.19 -18.03 -1.31
C MET A 306 11.18 -18.84 -2.14
N LYS A 307 10.74 -19.86 -2.88
CA LYS A 307 11.58 -20.68 -3.76
C LYS A 307 12.13 -19.91 -4.96
N SER A 308 11.50 -18.82 -5.38
CA SER A 308 11.94 -18.05 -6.55
C SER A 308 13.12 -17.13 -6.28
N LYS A 309 13.55 -16.99 -5.01
CA LYS A 309 14.74 -16.21 -4.63
C LYS A 309 15.92 -17.14 -4.32
N PRO A 310 17.13 -16.80 -4.82
CA PRO A 310 18.33 -17.50 -4.42
C PRO A 310 18.61 -17.24 -2.93
N MET A 311 18.83 -18.29 -2.15
CA MET A 311 19.39 -18.15 -0.82
C MET A 311 20.90 -17.96 -0.90
N LEU A 312 21.46 -17.09 -0.07
CA LEU A 312 22.91 -16.87 0.01
C LEU A 312 23.60 -18.20 0.35
N GLY A 313 24.47 -18.66 -0.55
CA GLY A 313 25.25 -19.89 -0.38
C GLY A 313 24.74 -21.11 -1.16
N GLU A 314 23.58 -21.08 -1.77
CA GLU A 314 23.10 -22.15 -2.65
C GLU A 314 23.51 -21.88 -4.12
N GLN A 315 24.29 -22.78 -4.69
CA GLN A 315 24.54 -22.81 -6.14
C GLN A 315 23.32 -23.47 -6.82
N VAL A 316 22.35 -22.65 -7.25
CA VAL A 316 21.19 -23.14 -7.98
C VAL A 316 21.43 -22.92 -9.47
N GLU A 317 21.50 -23.99 -10.26
CA GLU A 317 21.65 -23.92 -11.73
C GLU A 317 20.49 -23.17 -12.40
N ARG A 318 19.30 -23.19 -11.81
CA ARG A 318 18.11 -22.50 -12.33
C ARG A 318 17.19 -22.07 -11.18
N LEU A 319 16.84 -20.79 -11.14
CA LEU A 319 15.86 -20.27 -10.19
C LEU A 319 14.48 -20.87 -10.48
N TYR A 320 13.77 -21.24 -9.41
CA TYR A 320 12.37 -21.63 -9.52
C TYR A 320 11.52 -20.43 -9.99
N SER A 321 10.65 -20.68 -10.95
CA SER A 321 9.67 -19.71 -11.42
C SER A 321 8.27 -20.29 -11.24
N ILE A 322 7.38 -19.54 -10.61
CA ILE A 322 5.98 -19.94 -10.47
C ILE A 322 5.37 -20.07 -11.87
N PRO A 323 4.89 -21.25 -12.27
CA PRO A 323 4.40 -21.49 -13.63
C PRO A 323 3.15 -20.66 -13.95
N GLY A 324 2.93 -20.36 -15.24
CA GLY A 324 1.74 -19.67 -15.74
C GLY A 324 1.75 -18.17 -15.48
N ASN A 325 0.63 -17.51 -15.77
CA ASN A 325 0.44 -16.06 -15.66
C ASN A 325 -0.58 -15.71 -14.57
N VAL A 326 -0.45 -14.50 -14.02
CA VAL A 326 -1.48 -13.92 -13.14
C VAL A 326 -2.79 -13.81 -13.91
N PRO A 327 -3.94 -14.16 -13.32
CA PRO A 327 -5.23 -14.10 -14.00
C PRO A 327 -5.57 -12.66 -14.37
N ASN A 328 -6.28 -12.51 -15.50
CA ASN A 328 -6.79 -11.21 -15.93
C ASN A 328 -7.81 -10.70 -14.87
N PRO A 329 -7.57 -9.53 -14.25
CA PRO A 329 -8.41 -9.03 -13.16
C PRO A 329 -9.81 -8.54 -13.61
N ILE A 330 -10.12 -8.59 -14.91
CA ILE A 330 -11.40 -8.13 -15.46
C ILE A 330 -12.49 -9.18 -15.18
N ASN A 331 -13.50 -8.80 -14.40
CA ASN A 331 -14.65 -9.65 -14.09
C ASN A 331 -14.28 -11.03 -13.55
N LEU A 332 -13.26 -11.10 -12.68
CA LEU A 332 -12.83 -12.37 -12.06
C LEU A 332 -14.02 -13.07 -11.38
N PRO A 333 -14.23 -14.36 -11.67
CA PRO A 333 -15.26 -15.14 -11.01
C PRO A 333 -14.88 -15.48 -9.55
N GLU A 334 -15.84 -15.97 -8.79
CA GLU A 334 -15.67 -16.35 -7.39
C GLU A 334 -15.04 -17.76 -7.30
N HIS A 335 -13.70 -17.84 -7.33
CA HIS A 335 -12.93 -19.06 -7.12
C HIS A 335 -11.52 -18.72 -6.60
N CYS A 336 -10.72 -19.71 -6.22
CA CYS A 336 -9.32 -19.47 -5.88
C CYS A 336 -8.56 -18.93 -7.10
N TYR A 337 -8.07 -17.69 -7.02
CA TYR A 337 -7.40 -17.04 -8.16
C TYR A 337 -6.05 -17.68 -8.51
N PHE A 338 -5.43 -18.39 -7.56
CA PHE A 338 -4.17 -19.10 -7.80
C PHE A 338 -4.34 -20.52 -8.37
N LYS A 339 -5.55 -21.06 -8.46
CA LYS A 339 -5.83 -22.46 -8.83
C LYS A 339 -5.12 -22.94 -10.10
N ASN A 340 -5.07 -22.11 -11.15
CA ASN A 340 -4.47 -22.46 -12.44
C ASN A 340 -2.93 -22.52 -12.41
N ARG A 341 -2.30 -22.04 -11.34
CA ARG A 341 -0.85 -22.04 -11.10
C ARG A 341 -0.47 -22.92 -9.91
N CYS A 342 -1.46 -23.47 -9.21
CA CYS A 342 -1.28 -24.24 -8.00
C CYS A 342 -1.08 -25.72 -8.34
N GLU A 343 0.10 -26.27 -8.06
CA GLU A 343 0.40 -27.71 -8.23
C GLU A 343 -0.41 -28.58 -7.26
N MET A 344 -0.95 -27.99 -6.18
CA MET A 344 -1.73 -28.64 -5.12
C MET A 344 -3.23 -28.32 -5.21
N CYS A 345 -3.73 -27.94 -6.40
CA CYS A 345 -5.13 -27.56 -6.59
C CYS A 345 -6.07 -28.73 -6.28
N VAL A 346 -7.14 -28.46 -5.55
CA VAL A 346 -8.21 -29.41 -5.22
C VAL A 346 -9.56 -28.94 -5.77
N ASP A 347 -10.56 -29.83 -5.88
CA ASP A 347 -11.88 -29.52 -6.46
C ASP A 347 -12.58 -28.33 -5.77
N LYS A 348 -12.41 -28.15 -4.47
CA LYS A 348 -12.92 -26.98 -3.73
C LYS A 348 -12.42 -25.63 -4.30
N CYS A 349 -11.24 -25.61 -4.91
CA CYS A 349 -10.67 -24.38 -5.50
C CYS A 349 -11.47 -23.86 -6.71
N GLU A 350 -12.32 -24.68 -7.32
CA GLU A 350 -13.25 -24.29 -8.40
C GLU A 350 -14.53 -23.62 -7.89
N GLY A 351 -14.82 -23.73 -6.59
CA GLY A 351 -15.99 -23.15 -5.94
C GLY A 351 -15.81 -21.70 -5.51
N ALA A 352 -16.23 -21.35 -4.29
CA ALA A 352 -16.05 -20.02 -3.73
C ALA A 352 -14.57 -19.69 -3.52
N TYR A 353 -14.23 -18.40 -3.30
CA TYR A 353 -12.88 -18.02 -2.87
C TYR A 353 -12.65 -18.50 -1.43
N PRO A 354 -11.49 -19.12 -1.10
CA PRO A 354 -11.22 -19.59 0.26
C PRO A 354 -11.19 -18.42 1.27
N GLU A 355 -11.80 -18.64 2.43
CA GLU A 355 -11.78 -17.66 3.51
C GLU A 355 -10.38 -17.55 4.14
N LEU A 356 -10.09 -16.42 4.77
CA LEU A 356 -8.87 -16.22 5.51
C LEU A 356 -9.01 -16.88 6.89
N ILE A 357 -8.38 -18.04 7.08
CA ILE A 357 -8.40 -18.81 8.32
C ILE A 357 -7.14 -18.59 9.15
N SER A 358 -7.25 -18.70 10.48
CA SER A 358 -6.11 -18.58 11.41
C SER A 358 -5.45 -19.95 11.59
N LEU A 359 -4.12 -19.99 11.35
CA LEU A 359 -3.26 -21.13 11.68
C LEU A 359 -2.71 -20.99 13.11
N SER A 360 -2.44 -19.74 13.53
CA SER A 360 -2.03 -19.36 14.88
C SER A 360 -2.65 -18.00 15.25
N GLU A 361 -2.27 -17.44 16.37
CA GLU A 361 -2.67 -16.08 16.78
C GLU A 361 -2.19 -15.00 15.80
N THR A 362 -1.02 -15.21 15.17
CA THR A 362 -0.37 -14.27 14.27
C THR A 362 -0.47 -14.65 12.80
N HIS A 363 -0.62 -15.94 12.48
CA HIS A 363 -0.53 -16.48 11.14
C HIS A 363 -1.92 -16.82 10.57
N LYS A 364 -2.26 -16.25 9.41
CA LYS A 364 -3.52 -16.50 8.69
C LYS A 364 -3.26 -16.81 7.23
N VAL A 365 -4.07 -17.70 6.66
CA VAL A 365 -3.95 -18.15 5.26
C VAL A 365 -5.31 -18.31 4.60
N SER A 366 -5.37 -18.00 3.31
CA SER A 366 -6.57 -18.16 2.47
C SER A 366 -6.39 -19.36 1.51
N CYS A 367 -6.49 -20.59 2.04
CA CYS A 367 -6.22 -21.81 1.28
C CYS A 367 -7.04 -23.01 1.79
N TYR A 368 -7.74 -23.71 0.89
CA TYR A 368 -8.53 -24.89 1.23
C TYR A 368 -7.71 -26.08 1.72
N LEU A 369 -6.44 -26.20 1.33
CA LEU A 369 -5.56 -27.25 1.82
C LEU A 369 -5.33 -27.14 3.34
N ARG A 370 -5.22 -25.90 3.84
CA ARG A 370 -4.98 -25.61 5.26
C ARG A 370 -6.26 -25.66 6.10
N GLU A 371 -7.42 -25.50 5.45
CA GLU A 371 -8.72 -25.63 6.12
C GLU A 371 -8.91 -27.02 6.74
N LYS A 372 -8.45 -28.09 6.07
CA LYS A 372 -8.48 -29.46 6.58
C LYS A 372 -7.60 -29.63 7.82
N GLU A 373 -6.38 -29.06 7.78
CA GLU A 373 -5.43 -29.14 8.89
C GLU A 373 -6.00 -28.46 10.15
N VAL A 374 -6.64 -27.30 10.00
CA VAL A 374 -7.25 -26.56 11.11
C VAL A 374 -8.48 -27.29 11.70
N LYS A 375 -9.26 -27.97 10.83
CA LYS A 375 -10.45 -28.73 11.26
C LYS A 375 -10.15 -30.14 11.78
N GLY A 376 -8.90 -30.60 11.73
CA GLY A 376 -8.49 -31.95 12.14
C GLY A 376 -9.08 -33.06 11.24
N GLU A 377 -9.46 -32.71 10.02
CA GLU A 377 -9.94 -33.67 9.01
C GLU A 377 -8.70 -34.19 8.24
N ASN A 378 -8.30 -35.46 8.54
CA ASN A 378 -7.25 -36.19 7.81
C ASN A 378 -7.73 -36.66 6.41
#